data_c6e1256549107471ebd2edebc3ac5d1c
#
_entry.id   c6e1256549107471ebd2edebc3ac5d1c
#
_cell.length_a   1.000
_cell.length_b   1.000
_cell.length_c   1.000
_cell.angle_alpha   90.00
_cell.angle_beta   90.00
_cell.angle_gamma   90.00
#
_symmetry.space_group_name_H-M   'P 1'
#
loop_
_entity.id
_entity.type
_entity.pdbx_description
1 polymer ?
#
loop_
_entity_poly.entity_id
_entity_poly.type
_entity_poly.pdbx_seq_one_letter_code
_entity_poly.pdbx_strand_id
1 'polypeptide(L)'
;MRPSFLVYYHIMKKLDYKWTALILLWVAFFLQQGTRQLFGPSVPAICASFGVDRVAIGTVMTVFSMMYGLCVPFAGLTADLFNRKWMVTSGVAIFCLGIFFSSWVSTVGLLILTYGILNGFGQTFYYPSATSLISQLHKESRATAISILQLGLYIGIVGCGTLAGFIAGKGGESWRTPFMVFGGIGIAWAVVLAFFLKDTKPVVAEGTVKKASIPEALKAIFSKPTALCITLGLAMMIYVDIGFKTWMPSYLQSNFMDSCPFLKQWAGLHAVIWHYAGAVLGVLGGSRFGDRLVRTRPGIRLELGIAGLGLAIPFILWMSTTPSFVLCCAAMFGFGLFRGTYDSNFMASFFDVIAPRYHASGVGVMMCVAFLFGSLSSTVLPWIAKTLGGNMSYSMASLAGFYLVGALILAVARCAFLKRDLADA
;
A
#
# COMPACT_ATOMS: atom_id res chain seq x y z
N MET A 1 -35.37 -28.19 24.99
CA MET A 1 -35.03 -27.01 25.85
C MET A 1 -34.96 -25.79 24.97
N ARG A 2 -35.82 -24.81 25.14
CA ARG A 2 -35.77 -23.53 24.38
C ARG A 2 -34.59 -22.73 24.92
N PRO A 3 -33.68 -22.24 24.07
CA PRO A 3 -32.65 -21.31 24.53
C PRO A 3 -33.34 -20.09 25.16
N SER A 4 -32.91 -19.72 26.35
CA SER A 4 -33.54 -18.65 27.11
C SER A 4 -33.44 -17.35 26.30
N PHE A 5 -34.49 -16.53 26.31
CA PHE A 5 -34.62 -15.24 25.62
C PHE A 5 -33.40 -14.33 25.88
N LEU A 6 -32.76 -14.47 27.03
CA LEU A 6 -31.50 -13.80 27.39
C LEU A 6 -30.30 -14.23 26.55
N VAL A 7 -30.21 -15.50 26.17
CA VAL A 7 -29.13 -16.00 25.27
C VAL A 7 -29.35 -15.48 23.87
N TYR A 8 -30.60 -15.43 23.38
CA TYR A 8 -30.94 -14.86 22.08
C TYR A 8 -30.71 -13.36 22.04
N TYR A 9 -31.08 -12.62 23.07
CA TYR A 9 -30.83 -11.19 23.21
C TYR A 9 -29.32 -10.87 23.27
N HIS A 10 -28.53 -11.68 23.98
CA HIS A 10 -27.07 -11.52 24.07
C HIS A 10 -26.38 -11.85 22.74
N ILE A 11 -26.88 -12.84 22.00
CA ILE A 11 -26.39 -13.20 20.65
C ILE A 11 -26.74 -12.10 19.65
N MET A 12 -27.97 -11.58 19.67
CA MET A 12 -28.40 -10.47 18.80
C MET A 12 -27.58 -9.19 19.07
N LYS A 13 -27.36 -8.84 20.33
CA LYS A 13 -26.54 -7.67 20.70
C LYS A 13 -25.06 -7.84 20.35
N LYS A 14 -24.54 -9.06 20.30
CA LYS A 14 -23.20 -9.40 19.81
C LYS A 14 -23.12 -9.40 18.28
N LEU A 15 -24.19 -9.80 17.59
CA LEU A 15 -24.29 -9.73 16.14
C LEU A 15 -24.22 -8.29 15.64
N ASP A 16 -24.95 -7.37 16.30
CA ASP A 16 -24.97 -5.96 15.93
C ASP A 16 -23.62 -5.29 16.13
N TYR A 17 -22.93 -5.59 17.24
CA TYR A 17 -21.64 -4.96 17.52
C TYR A 17 -20.52 -5.32 16.52
N LYS A 18 -20.46 -6.57 16.04
CA LYS A 18 -19.42 -6.97 15.09
C LYS A 18 -19.51 -6.18 13.78
N TRP A 19 -20.71 -5.90 13.30
CA TRP A 19 -20.94 -5.10 12.09
C TRP A 19 -20.67 -3.61 12.36
N THR A 20 -21.06 -3.09 13.52
CA THR A 20 -20.72 -1.73 13.94
C THR A 20 -19.20 -1.53 13.99
N ALA A 21 -18.47 -2.46 14.61
CA ALA A 21 -17.02 -2.43 14.65
C ALA A 21 -16.38 -2.49 13.23
N LEU A 22 -16.95 -3.31 12.34
CA LEU A 22 -16.50 -3.39 10.95
C LEU A 22 -16.69 -2.05 10.21
N ILE A 23 -17.83 -1.38 10.38
CA ILE A 23 -18.08 -0.06 9.77
C ILE A 23 -17.13 0.98 10.34
N LEU A 24 -16.93 1.00 11.65
CA LEU A 24 -15.99 1.93 12.31
C LEU A 24 -14.56 1.76 11.76
N LEU A 25 -14.10 0.53 11.60
CA LEU A 25 -12.80 0.22 11.05
C LEU A 25 -12.76 0.47 9.54
N TRP A 26 -13.84 0.22 8.82
CA TRP A 26 -13.94 0.48 7.37
C TRP A 26 -13.72 1.96 7.05
N VAL A 27 -14.39 2.87 7.76
CA VAL A 27 -14.22 4.33 7.57
C VAL A 27 -12.78 4.74 7.91
N ALA A 28 -12.19 4.19 8.97
CA ALA A 28 -10.80 4.46 9.30
C ALA A 28 -9.84 3.97 8.19
N PHE A 29 -10.13 2.82 7.55
CA PHE A 29 -9.32 2.31 6.44
C PHE A 29 -9.50 3.14 5.17
N PHE A 30 -10.74 3.55 4.88
CA PHE A 30 -11.02 4.51 3.82
C PHE A 30 -10.21 5.80 4.00
N LEU A 31 -10.19 6.38 5.20
CA LEU A 31 -9.41 7.57 5.51
C LEU A 31 -7.90 7.32 5.37
N GLN A 32 -7.40 6.21 5.91
CA GLN A 32 -5.97 5.86 5.83
C GLN A 32 -5.49 5.74 4.38
N GLN A 33 -6.20 4.99 3.56
CA GLN A 33 -5.79 4.76 2.17
C GLN A 33 -6.07 5.98 1.28
N GLY A 34 -7.17 6.67 1.54
CA GLY A 34 -7.56 7.86 0.81
C GLY A 34 -6.60 9.03 1.02
N THR A 35 -6.19 9.26 2.26
CA THR A 35 -5.27 10.37 2.59
C THR A 35 -3.89 10.20 1.99
N ARG A 36 -3.43 9.00 1.70
CA ARG A 36 -2.20 8.75 0.91
C ARG A 36 -2.30 9.30 -0.52
N GLN A 37 -3.50 9.35 -1.07
CA GLN A 37 -3.72 9.82 -2.45
C GLN A 37 -3.93 11.32 -2.57
N LEU A 38 -3.97 12.06 -1.46
CA LEU A 38 -4.08 13.53 -1.49
C LEU A 38 -2.82 14.19 -2.06
N PHE A 39 -1.66 13.57 -1.83
CA PHE A 39 -0.36 14.17 -2.09
C PHE A 39 -0.05 14.26 -3.60
N GLY A 40 -0.12 13.14 -4.33
CA GLY A 40 0.27 13.07 -5.74
C GLY A 40 -0.37 14.13 -6.63
N PRO A 41 -1.71 14.26 -6.65
CA PRO A 41 -2.40 15.30 -7.43
C PRO A 41 -2.09 16.73 -6.97
N SER A 42 -1.69 16.92 -5.71
CA SER A 42 -1.39 18.24 -5.12
C SER A 42 0.05 18.71 -5.38
N VAL A 43 0.95 17.82 -5.84
CA VAL A 43 2.38 18.14 -6.02
C VAL A 43 2.62 19.39 -6.85
N PRO A 44 2.01 19.59 -8.03
CA PRO A 44 2.28 20.80 -8.82
C PRO A 44 1.91 22.10 -8.08
N ALA A 45 0.79 22.09 -7.35
CA ALA A 45 0.34 23.24 -6.56
C ALA A 45 1.24 23.50 -5.34
N ILE A 46 1.72 22.44 -4.66
CA ILE A 46 2.67 22.55 -3.54
C ILE A 46 4.00 23.10 -4.03
N CYS A 47 4.53 22.61 -5.18
CA CYS A 47 5.76 23.15 -5.77
C CYS A 47 5.64 24.66 -6.07
N ALA A 48 4.53 25.08 -6.66
CA ALA A 48 4.27 26.48 -6.96
C ALA A 48 4.13 27.34 -5.69
N SER A 49 3.42 26.83 -4.67
CA SER A 49 3.21 27.52 -3.40
C SER A 49 4.50 27.74 -2.60
N PHE A 50 5.41 26.76 -2.61
CA PHE A 50 6.67 26.85 -1.84
C PHE A 50 7.84 27.34 -2.69
N GLY A 51 7.69 27.51 -4.01
CA GLY A 51 8.77 27.91 -4.91
C GLY A 51 9.90 26.87 -5.01
N VAL A 52 9.56 25.58 -4.90
CA VAL A 52 10.52 24.47 -4.88
C VAL A 52 10.30 23.51 -6.05
N ASP A 53 11.34 22.73 -6.36
CA ASP A 53 11.26 21.71 -7.39
C ASP A 53 10.57 20.42 -6.92
N ARG A 54 10.27 19.53 -7.89
CA ARG A 54 9.64 18.24 -7.61
C ARG A 54 10.52 17.30 -6.78
N VAL A 55 11.85 17.46 -6.81
CA VAL A 55 12.79 16.65 -6.02
C VAL A 55 12.60 16.94 -4.54
N ALA A 56 12.51 18.22 -4.16
CA ALA A 56 12.28 18.62 -2.78
C ALA A 56 10.95 18.08 -2.23
N ILE A 57 9.89 18.08 -3.05
CA ILE A 57 8.60 17.51 -2.66
C ILE A 57 8.64 15.97 -2.65
N GLY A 58 9.42 15.34 -3.53
CA GLY A 58 9.67 13.90 -3.52
C GLY A 58 10.28 13.41 -2.21
N THR A 59 11.15 14.21 -1.55
CA THR A 59 11.74 13.84 -0.26
C THR A 59 10.68 13.67 0.84
N VAL A 60 9.58 14.42 0.81
CA VAL A 60 8.47 14.27 1.77
C VAL A 60 7.86 12.87 1.68
N MET A 61 7.59 12.40 0.45
CA MET A 61 7.05 11.05 0.21
C MET A 61 8.06 9.95 0.50
N THR A 62 9.36 10.23 0.27
CA THR A 62 10.43 9.31 0.65
C THR A 62 10.43 9.10 2.17
N VAL A 63 10.43 10.19 2.95
CA VAL A 63 10.41 10.12 4.43
C VAL A 63 9.13 9.43 4.92
N PHE A 64 7.97 9.74 4.32
CA PHE A 64 6.71 9.06 4.64
C PHE A 64 6.82 7.55 4.47
N SER A 65 7.30 7.09 3.32
CA SER A 65 7.38 5.66 3.00
C SER A 65 8.48 4.95 3.80
N MET A 66 9.60 5.64 4.09
CA MET A 66 10.66 5.12 4.99
C MET A 66 10.14 4.97 6.42
N MET A 67 9.46 6.00 6.95
CA MET A 67 8.90 5.95 8.30
C MET A 67 7.87 4.84 8.43
N TYR A 68 6.97 4.71 7.45
CA TYR A 68 6.03 3.60 7.38
C TYR A 68 6.74 2.25 7.37
N GLY A 69 7.71 2.05 6.47
CA GLY A 69 8.45 0.79 6.32
C GLY A 69 9.24 0.40 7.58
N LEU A 70 9.94 1.36 8.20
CA LEU A 70 10.69 1.13 9.45
C LEU A 70 9.78 0.67 10.60
N CYS A 71 8.57 1.21 10.67
CA CYS A 71 7.65 0.92 11.78
C CYS A 71 6.81 -0.35 11.57
N VAL A 72 6.67 -0.89 10.33
CA VAL A 72 5.85 -2.08 10.05
C VAL A 72 6.23 -3.30 10.90
N PRO A 73 7.51 -3.69 11.07
CA PRO A 73 7.86 -4.84 11.91
C PRO A 73 7.44 -4.67 13.38
N PHE A 74 7.55 -3.45 13.89
CA PHE A 74 7.17 -3.13 15.26
C PHE A 74 5.67 -3.07 15.46
N ALA A 75 4.92 -2.59 14.48
CA ALA A 75 3.45 -2.51 14.56
C ALA A 75 2.80 -3.89 14.67
N GLY A 76 3.35 -4.91 14.01
CA GLY A 76 2.90 -6.29 14.15
C GLY A 76 3.12 -6.86 15.55
N LEU A 77 4.28 -6.54 16.16
CA LEU A 77 4.61 -6.97 17.53
C LEU A 77 3.76 -6.23 18.56
N THR A 78 3.61 -4.93 18.42
CA THR A 78 2.86 -4.10 19.37
C THR A 78 1.35 -4.39 19.35
N ALA A 79 0.78 -4.76 18.18
CA ALA A 79 -0.61 -5.16 18.06
C ALA A 79 -0.99 -6.40 18.90
N ASP A 80 0.00 -7.23 19.25
CA ASP A 80 -0.20 -8.39 20.14
C ASP A 80 0.02 -8.05 21.62
N LEU A 81 0.82 -7.04 21.94
CA LEU A 81 1.17 -6.66 23.30
C LEU A 81 0.21 -5.62 23.90
N PHE A 82 -0.26 -4.71 23.07
CA PHE A 82 -1.10 -3.60 23.50
C PHE A 82 -2.58 -3.82 23.12
N ASN A 83 -3.42 -3.06 23.79
CA ASN A 83 -4.85 -2.99 23.50
C ASN A 83 -5.12 -2.52 22.07
N ARG A 84 -5.75 -3.37 21.26
CA ARG A 84 -5.97 -3.13 19.82
C ARG A 84 -6.85 -1.92 19.55
N LYS A 85 -7.83 -1.63 20.40
CA LYS A 85 -8.65 -0.42 20.32
C LYS A 85 -7.76 0.82 20.33
N TRP A 86 -6.89 0.93 21.33
CA TRP A 86 -6.04 2.10 21.48
C TRP A 86 -4.96 2.17 20.40
N MET A 87 -4.45 1.04 19.92
CA MET A 87 -3.52 1.02 18.79
C MET A 87 -4.16 1.56 17.51
N VAL A 88 -5.40 1.14 17.20
CA VAL A 88 -6.15 1.67 16.05
C VAL A 88 -6.45 3.15 16.24
N THR A 89 -7.00 3.52 17.40
CA THR A 89 -7.46 4.89 17.66
C THR A 89 -6.31 5.90 17.66
N SER A 90 -5.21 5.59 18.36
CA SER A 90 -4.02 6.45 18.40
C SER A 90 -3.35 6.53 17.02
N GLY A 91 -3.26 5.41 16.29
CA GLY A 91 -2.75 5.40 14.92
C GLY A 91 -3.55 6.34 14.02
N VAL A 92 -4.89 6.26 14.05
CA VAL A 92 -5.78 7.15 13.29
C VAL A 92 -5.60 8.61 13.72
N ALA A 93 -5.57 8.88 15.02
CA ALA A 93 -5.38 10.23 15.55
C ALA A 93 -4.06 10.84 15.07
N ILE A 94 -2.95 10.08 15.21
CA ILE A 94 -1.61 10.57 14.88
C ILE A 94 -1.49 10.86 13.36
N PHE A 95 -1.92 9.95 12.48
CA PHE A 95 -1.78 10.21 11.06
C PHE A 95 -2.72 11.33 10.58
N CYS A 96 -3.93 11.45 11.14
CA CYS A 96 -4.86 12.52 10.78
C CYS A 96 -4.40 13.89 11.29
N LEU A 97 -3.78 13.96 12.48
CA LEU A 97 -3.13 15.17 12.96
C LEU A 97 -1.99 15.59 12.04
N GLY A 98 -1.15 14.63 11.60
CA GLY A 98 -0.09 14.90 10.64
C GLY A 98 -0.62 15.50 9.35
N ILE A 99 -1.71 14.94 8.80
CA ILE A 99 -2.36 15.45 7.58
C ILE A 99 -2.98 16.81 7.82
N PHE A 100 -3.70 17.00 8.93
CA PHE A 100 -4.35 18.26 9.27
C PHE A 100 -3.33 19.40 9.39
N PHE A 101 -2.24 19.20 10.14
CA PHE A 101 -1.19 20.19 10.29
C PHE A 101 -0.44 20.44 8.97
N SER A 102 -0.37 19.47 8.06
CA SER A 102 0.21 19.68 6.74
C SER A 102 -0.52 20.74 5.90
N SER A 103 -1.78 21.06 6.23
CA SER A 103 -2.51 22.13 5.57
C SER A 103 -2.02 23.54 5.95
N TRP A 104 -1.30 23.70 7.06
CA TRP A 104 -0.86 25.02 7.57
C TRP A 104 0.65 25.27 7.43
N VAL A 105 1.39 24.28 6.95
CA VAL A 105 2.84 24.42 6.81
C VAL A 105 3.20 25.38 5.67
N SER A 106 4.33 26.05 5.82
CA SER A 106 4.89 27.02 4.85
C SER A 106 6.25 26.60 4.29
N THR A 107 6.82 25.49 4.78
CA THR A 107 8.14 24.99 4.35
C THR A 107 8.14 23.48 4.11
N VAL A 108 9.03 23.02 3.24
CA VAL A 108 9.22 21.58 2.98
C VAL A 108 9.64 20.84 4.25
N GLY A 109 10.46 21.45 5.12
CA GLY A 109 10.89 20.84 6.36
C GLY A 109 9.73 20.54 7.32
N LEU A 110 8.79 21.50 7.46
CA LEU A 110 7.57 21.29 8.25
C LEU A 110 6.65 20.24 7.59
N LEU A 111 6.58 20.21 6.26
CA LEU A 111 5.81 19.20 5.54
C LEU A 111 6.42 17.79 5.71
N ILE A 112 7.75 17.68 5.76
CA ILE A 112 8.44 16.41 6.10
C ILE A 112 8.05 15.97 7.52
N LEU A 113 8.05 16.88 8.50
CA LEU A 113 7.69 16.56 9.87
C LEU A 113 6.23 16.08 9.98
N THR A 114 5.29 16.84 9.40
CA THR A 114 3.85 16.59 9.56
C THR A 114 3.38 15.45 8.66
N TYR A 115 3.61 15.53 7.35
CA TYR A 115 3.16 14.52 6.40
C TYR A 115 4.12 13.31 6.33
N GLY A 116 5.43 13.56 6.33
CA GLY A 116 6.42 12.48 6.23
C GLY A 116 6.48 11.64 7.52
N ILE A 117 6.87 12.25 8.62
CA ILE A 117 7.14 11.52 9.87
C ILE A 117 5.86 11.19 10.61
N LEU A 118 5.07 12.19 10.98
CA LEU A 118 3.91 11.99 11.87
C LEU A 118 2.83 11.14 11.20
N ASN A 119 2.47 11.46 9.96
CA ASN A 119 1.51 10.66 9.21
C ASN A 119 2.06 9.25 8.89
N GLY A 120 3.32 9.11 8.45
CA GLY A 120 3.94 7.80 8.16
C GLY A 120 3.96 6.87 9.39
N PHE A 121 4.34 7.41 10.54
CA PHE A 121 4.32 6.68 11.81
C PHE A 121 2.91 6.23 12.20
N GLY A 122 1.94 7.15 12.23
CA GLY A 122 0.57 6.84 12.65
C GLY A 122 -0.12 5.79 11.78
N GLN A 123 0.11 5.83 10.46
CA GLN A 123 -0.51 4.89 9.52
C GLN A 123 -0.08 3.44 9.73
N THR A 124 1.09 3.18 10.31
CA THR A 124 1.63 1.85 10.47
C THR A 124 0.83 0.99 11.44
N PHE A 125 0.27 1.59 12.50
CA PHE A 125 -0.40 0.86 13.58
C PHE A 125 -1.82 0.43 13.27
N TYR A 126 -2.44 1.01 12.24
CA TYR A 126 -3.85 0.75 11.94
C TYR A 126 -4.10 -0.68 11.43
N TYR A 127 -3.47 -1.06 10.31
CA TYR A 127 -3.85 -2.27 9.56
C TYR A 127 -3.66 -3.58 10.35
N PRO A 128 -2.52 -3.83 11.04
CA PRO A 128 -2.35 -5.05 11.83
C PRO A 128 -3.36 -5.16 12.97
N SER A 129 -3.62 -4.04 13.64
CA SER A 129 -4.54 -4.01 14.78
C SER A 129 -6.00 -4.17 14.33
N ALA A 130 -6.41 -3.52 13.25
CA ALA A 130 -7.76 -3.60 12.69
C ALA A 130 -8.09 -4.99 12.16
N THR A 131 -7.19 -5.61 11.39
CA THR A 131 -7.40 -6.97 10.86
C THR A 131 -7.42 -8.02 11.95
N SER A 132 -6.62 -7.85 12.99
CA SER A 132 -6.64 -8.71 14.17
C SER A 132 -7.98 -8.61 14.93
N LEU A 133 -8.49 -7.37 15.11
CA LEU A 133 -9.78 -7.12 15.77
C LEU A 133 -10.95 -7.72 14.97
N ILE A 134 -10.99 -7.50 13.66
CA ILE A 134 -11.99 -8.07 12.74
C ILE A 134 -11.97 -9.59 12.81
N SER A 135 -10.78 -10.19 12.79
CA SER A 135 -10.61 -11.65 12.84
C SER A 135 -11.16 -12.29 14.12
N GLN A 136 -11.15 -11.57 15.24
CA GLN A 136 -11.71 -12.02 16.50
C GLN A 136 -13.23 -11.87 16.56
N LEU A 137 -13.76 -10.76 16.04
CA LEU A 137 -15.19 -10.46 16.06
C LEU A 137 -15.97 -11.28 15.01
N HIS A 138 -15.35 -11.62 13.88
CA HIS A 138 -15.95 -12.30 12.74
C HIS A 138 -15.39 -13.70 12.53
N LYS A 139 -15.42 -14.57 13.55
CA LYS A 139 -14.85 -15.93 13.48
C LYS A 139 -15.41 -16.76 12.31
N GLU A 140 -16.73 -16.70 12.09
CA GLU A 140 -17.43 -17.46 11.05
C GLU A 140 -17.46 -16.74 9.69
N SER A 141 -17.39 -15.41 9.67
CA SER A 141 -17.48 -14.57 8.46
C SER A 141 -16.23 -13.75 8.21
N ARG A 142 -15.07 -14.26 8.63
CA ARG A 142 -13.78 -13.54 8.59
C ARG A 142 -13.38 -13.08 7.18
N ALA A 143 -13.51 -13.98 6.20
CA ALA A 143 -13.17 -13.66 4.80
C ALA A 143 -14.06 -12.54 4.25
N THR A 144 -15.37 -12.63 4.49
CA THR A 144 -16.34 -11.60 4.08
C THR A 144 -16.05 -10.25 4.74
N ALA A 145 -15.77 -10.23 6.05
CA ALA A 145 -15.48 -9.00 6.77
C ALA A 145 -14.18 -8.33 6.28
N ILE A 146 -13.13 -9.11 6.01
CA ILE A 146 -11.88 -8.60 5.42
C ILE A 146 -12.12 -8.10 4.00
N SER A 147 -12.94 -8.78 3.20
CA SER A 147 -13.27 -8.31 1.84
C SER A 147 -14.03 -6.98 1.86
N ILE A 148 -14.98 -6.82 2.80
CA ILE A 148 -15.68 -5.54 3.01
C ILE A 148 -14.69 -4.46 3.42
N LEU A 149 -13.76 -4.75 4.34
CA LEU A 149 -12.72 -3.80 4.73
C LEU A 149 -11.90 -3.36 3.51
N GLN A 150 -11.52 -4.28 2.62
CA GLN A 150 -10.75 -3.98 1.41
C GLN A 150 -11.49 -3.08 0.41
N LEU A 151 -12.83 -3.08 0.39
CA LEU A 151 -13.59 -2.10 -0.41
C LEU A 151 -13.28 -0.66 0.04
N GLY A 152 -13.06 -0.44 1.35
CA GLY A 152 -12.65 0.87 1.88
C GLY A 152 -11.34 1.38 1.30
N LEU A 153 -10.38 0.47 1.01
CA LEU A 153 -9.12 0.81 0.33
C LEU A 153 -9.38 1.37 -1.07
N TYR A 154 -10.13 0.63 -1.90
CA TYR A 154 -10.36 1.05 -3.30
C TYR A 154 -11.16 2.34 -3.39
N ILE A 155 -12.23 2.46 -2.60
CA ILE A 155 -13.07 3.66 -2.56
C ILE A 155 -12.28 4.85 -2.01
N GLY A 156 -11.45 4.64 -1.00
CA GLY A 156 -10.57 5.67 -0.43
C GLY A 156 -9.55 6.19 -1.44
N ILE A 157 -8.84 5.27 -2.12
CA ILE A 157 -7.83 5.63 -3.13
C ILE A 157 -8.46 6.44 -4.26
N VAL A 158 -9.54 5.93 -4.85
CA VAL A 158 -10.18 6.58 -6.00
C VAL A 158 -10.88 7.87 -5.57
N GLY A 159 -11.67 7.85 -4.50
CA GLY A 159 -12.48 8.98 -4.06
C GLY A 159 -11.65 10.16 -3.56
N CYS A 160 -10.74 9.92 -2.61
CA CYS A 160 -9.94 11.00 -2.03
C CYS A 160 -8.92 11.56 -3.02
N GLY A 161 -8.29 10.71 -3.85
CA GLY A 161 -7.37 11.16 -4.89
C GLY A 161 -8.04 12.04 -5.94
N THR A 162 -9.27 11.68 -6.34
CA THR A 162 -10.08 12.48 -7.27
C THR A 162 -10.46 13.83 -6.66
N LEU A 163 -10.98 13.83 -5.42
CA LEU A 163 -11.36 15.06 -4.72
C LEU A 163 -10.15 15.97 -4.51
N ALA A 164 -8.99 15.41 -4.15
CA ALA A 164 -7.77 16.19 -4.01
C ALA A 164 -7.35 16.85 -5.32
N GLY A 165 -7.36 16.10 -6.43
CA GLY A 165 -7.04 16.63 -7.76
C GLY A 165 -8.01 17.71 -8.20
N PHE A 166 -9.33 17.50 -7.99
CA PHE A 166 -10.35 18.47 -8.31
C PHE A 166 -10.20 19.78 -7.55
N ILE A 167 -9.89 19.72 -6.25
CA ILE A 167 -9.73 20.90 -5.42
C ILE A 167 -8.38 21.58 -5.70
N ALA A 168 -7.28 20.83 -5.74
CA ALA A 168 -5.95 21.38 -6.01
C ALA A 168 -5.84 21.97 -7.43
N GLY A 169 -6.56 21.44 -8.39
CA GLY A 169 -6.63 21.94 -9.76
C GLY A 169 -7.25 23.34 -9.90
N LYS A 170 -7.88 23.88 -8.84
CA LYS A 170 -8.34 25.28 -8.81
C LYS A 170 -7.18 26.30 -8.74
N GLY A 171 -5.97 25.84 -8.36
CA GLY A 171 -4.78 26.65 -8.29
C GLY A 171 -4.58 27.36 -6.95
N GLY A 172 -3.47 28.09 -6.81
CA GLY A 172 -3.09 28.81 -5.60
C GLY A 172 -2.94 27.87 -4.38
N GLU A 173 -3.41 28.31 -3.23
CA GLU A 173 -3.35 27.57 -1.97
C GLU A 173 -4.45 26.51 -1.79
N SER A 174 -5.26 26.24 -2.84
CA SER A 174 -6.39 25.30 -2.77
C SER A 174 -5.97 23.86 -2.44
N TRP A 175 -4.70 23.49 -2.67
CA TRP A 175 -4.15 22.19 -2.31
C TRP A 175 -4.21 21.90 -0.79
N ARG A 176 -4.28 22.94 0.07
CA ARG A 176 -4.37 22.82 1.52
C ARG A 176 -5.73 22.30 1.99
N THR A 177 -6.79 22.61 1.24
CA THR A 177 -8.17 22.28 1.60
C THR A 177 -8.41 20.76 1.77
N PRO A 178 -7.99 19.87 0.86
CA PRO A 178 -8.13 18.42 1.06
C PRO A 178 -7.42 17.94 2.33
N PHE A 179 -6.22 18.44 2.63
CA PHE A 179 -5.48 18.04 3.83
C PHE A 179 -6.20 18.49 5.11
N MET A 180 -6.73 19.71 5.13
CA MET A 180 -7.51 20.23 6.24
C MET A 180 -8.80 19.45 6.46
N VAL A 181 -9.57 19.20 5.39
CA VAL A 181 -10.88 18.54 5.47
C VAL A 181 -10.71 17.07 5.88
N PHE A 182 -9.88 16.31 5.17
CA PHE A 182 -9.71 14.89 5.48
C PHE A 182 -8.97 14.67 6.80
N GLY A 183 -8.01 15.53 7.14
CA GLY A 183 -7.36 15.50 8.45
C GLY A 183 -8.35 15.78 9.58
N GLY A 184 -9.20 16.82 9.44
CA GLY A 184 -10.24 17.18 10.41
C GLY A 184 -11.30 16.09 10.59
N ILE A 185 -11.83 15.54 9.48
CA ILE A 185 -12.75 14.39 9.51
C ILE A 185 -12.09 13.20 10.23
N GLY A 186 -10.82 12.93 9.95
CA GLY A 186 -10.10 11.82 10.56
C GLY A 186 -9.87 12.00 12.06
N ILE A 187 -9.59 13.22 12.54
CA ILE A 187 -9.48 13.53 13.97
C ILE A 187 -10.83 13.31 14.66
N ALA A 188 -11.92 13.82 14.08
CA ALA A 188 -13.27 13.56 14.58
C ALA A 188 -13.58 12.06 14.62
N TRP A 189 -13.16 11.32 13.57
CA TRP A 189 -13.34 9.86 13.53
C TRP A 189 -12.52 9.14 14.59
N ALA A 190 -11.30 9.58 14.90
CA ALA A 190 -10.51 9.02 15.99
C ALA A 190 -11.21 9.17 17.34
N VAL A 191 -11.91 10.31 17.58
CA VAL A 191 -12.75 10.50 18.76
C VAL A 191 -13.92 9.51 18.77
N VAL A 192 -14.60 9.32 17.63
CA VAL A 192 -15.66 8.31 17.50
C VAL A 192 -15.13 6.90 17.82
N LEU A 193 -13.96 6.53 17.29
CA LEU A 193 -13.32 5.24 17.60
C LEU A 193 -13.01 5.10 19.09
N ALA A 194 -12.53 6.15 19.75
CA ALA A 194 -12.24 6.14 21.18
C ALA A 194 -13.47 5.82 22.03
N PHE A 195 -14.65 6.31 21.65
CA PHE A 195 -15.88 6.07 22.41
C PHE A 195 -16.60 4.77 22.01
N PHE A 196 -16.71 4.50 20.73
CA PHE A 196 -17.57 3.42 20.21
C PHE A 196 -16.85 2.10 19.94
N LEU A 197 -15.54 2.09 19.68
CA LEU A 197 -14.79 0.87 19.50
C LEU A 197 -14.55 0.23 20.88
N LYS A 198 -15.04 -0.99 21.06
CA LYS A 198 -14.85 -1.74 22.32
C LYS A 198 -13.52 -2.46 22.28
N ASP A 199 -12.90 -2.54 23.45
CA ASP A 199 -11.70 -3.35 23.65
C ASP A 199 -12.03 -4.84 23.52
N THR A 200 -11.16 -5.55 22.84
CA THR A 200 -11.13 -7.01 22.86
C THR A 200 -9.81 -7.42 23.49
N LYS A 201 -9.88 -8.08 24.64
CA LYS A 201 -8.68 -8.64 25.29
C LYS A 201 -7.89 -9.46 24.27
N PRO A 202 -6.56 -9.34 24.25
CA PRO A 202 -5.74 -10.24 23.43
C PRO A 202 -6.08 -11.67 23.84
N VAL A 203 -6.58 -12.47 22.88
CA VAL A 203 -6.69 -13.91 23.11
C VAL A 203 -5.27 -14.44 23.01
N VAL A 204 -4.60 -14.57 24.13
CA VAL A 204 -3.40 -15.42 24.22
C VAL A 204 -3.94 -16.85 24.04
N ALA A 205 -3.87 -17.36 22.81
CA ALA A 205 -4.21 -18.76 22.58
C ALA A 205 -3.15 -19.58 23.32
N GLU A 206 -3.57 -20.31 24.35
CA GLU A 206 -2.77 -21.35 25.00
C GLU A 206 -2.28 -22.29 23.90
N GLY A 207 -0.97 -22.41 23.73
CA GLY A 207 -0.35 -23.22 22.67
C GLY A 207 0.14 -22.46 21.43
N THR A 208 0.18 -21.13 21.43
CA THR A 208 0.79 -20.36 20.32
C THR A 208 2.27 -20.69 20.21
N VAL A 209 2.67 -21.18 19.04
CA VAL A 209 4.07 -21.28 18.63
C VAL A 209 4.76 -19.95 18.94
N LYS A 210 5.82 -19.99 19.77
CA LYS A 210 6.58 -18.81 20.18
C LYS A 210 6.95 -18.02 18.92
N LYS A 211 6.39 -16.82 18.75
CA LYS A 211 6.66 -15.99 17.58
C LYS A 211 8.14 -15.68 17.53
N ALA A 212 8.73 -15.84 16.36
CA ALA A 212 10.13 -15.55 16.18
C ALA A 212 10.39 -14.04 16.34
N SER A 213 11.50 -13.70 16.95
CA SER A 213 11.99 -12.32 17.06
C SER A 213 12.39 -11.78 15.69
N ILE A 214 12.47 -10.43 15.55
CA ILE A 214 12.91 -9.79 14.30
C ILE A 214 14.33 -10.29 13.89
N PRO A 215 15.33 -10.39 14.78
CA PRO A 215 16.64 -10.93 14.43
C PRO A 215 16.58 -12.38 13.92
N GLU A 216 15.75 -13.23 14.53
CA GLU A 216 15.57 -14.62 14.06
C GLU A 216 14.92 -14.68 12.67
N ALA A 217 13.94 -13.82 12.41
CA ALA A 217 13.30 -13.71 11.08
C ALA A 217 14.29 -13.21 10.02
N LEU A 218 15.11 -12.22 10.35
CA LEU A 218 16.20 -11.75 9.50
C LEU A 218 17.16 -12.90 9.16
N LYS A 219 17.64 -13.61 10.18
CA LYS A 219 18.51 -14.77 9.98
C LYS A 219 17.85 -15.84 9.09
N ALA A 220 16.56 -16.12 9.28
CA ALA A 220 15.83 -17.07 8.46
C ALA A 220 15.74 -16.65 6.99
N ILE A 221 15.50 -15.35 6.69
CA ILE A 221 15.48 -14.82 5.33
C ILE A 221 16.86 -14.90 4.69
N PHE A 222 17.92 -14.49 5.41
CA PHE A 222 19.29 -14.53 4.88
C PHE A 222 19.82 -15.95 4.70
N SER A 223 19.34 -16.93 5.47
CA SER A 223 19.74 -18.34 5.34
C SER A 223 19.09 -19.04 4.13
N LYS A 224 18.00 -18.47 3.57
CA LYS A 224 17.27 -19.01 2.43
C LYS A 224 17.40 -18.07 1.22
N PRO A 225 18.30 -18.34 0.27
CA PRO A 225 18.52 -17.46 -0.90
C PRO A 225 17.26 -17.16 -1.69
N THR A 226 16.32 -18.11 -1.81
CA THR A 226 15.03 -17.88 -2.45
C THR A 226 14.19 -16.82 -1.74
N ALA A 227 14.13 -16.86 -0.40
CA ALA A 227 13.40 -15.86 0.38
C ALA A 227 14.03 -14.46 0.29
N LEU A 228 15.36 -14.39 0.26
CA LEU A 228 16.08 -13.15 0.02
C LEU A 228 15.78 -12.58 -1.37
N CYS A 229 15.82 -13.40 -2.42
CA CYS A 229 15.47 -12.98 -3.78
C CYS A 229 14.01 -12.51 -3.88
N ILE A 230 13.06 -13.18 -3.22
CA ILE A 230 11.66 -12.75 -3.17
C ILE A 230 11.55 -11.38 -2.47
N THR A 231 12.29 -11.18 -1.39
CA THR A 231 12.35 -9.89 -0.67
C THR A 231 12.88 -8.76 -1.57
N LEU A 232 13.97 -9.02 -2.31
CA LEU A 232 14.54 -8.06 -3.25
C LEU A 232 13.62 -7.82 -4.47
N GLY A 233 12.99 -8.86 -4.99
CA GLY A 233 11.96 -8.73 -6.04
C GLY A 233 10.79 -7.86 -5.60
N LEU A 234 10.32 -8.03 -4.35
CA LEU A 234 9.31 -7.17 -3.76
C LEU A 234 9.81 -5.72 -3.61
N ALA A 235 11.07 -5.52 -3.25
CA ALA A 235 11.65 -4.18 -3.14
C ALA A 235 11.63 -3.44 -4.49
N MET A 236 11.96 -4.14 -5.60
CA MET A 236 11.85 -3.60 -6.97
C MET A 236 10.40 -3.26 -7.32
N MET A 237 9.45 -4.15 -6.99
CA MET A 237 8.03 -3.92 -7.24
C MET A 237 7.49 -2.73 -6.44
N ILE A 238 7.80 -2.63 -5.14
CA ILE A 238 7.37 -1.50 -4.30
C ILE A 238 7.99 -0.17 -4.76
N TYR A 239 9.23 -0.19 -5.27
CA TYR A 239 9.85 0.99 -5.89
C TYR A 239 9.00 1.51 -7.06
N VAL A 240 8.58 0.62 -7.95
CA VAL A 240 7.72 0.99 -9.09
C VAL A 240 6.34 1.43 -8.60
N ASP A 241 5.75 0.74 -7.63
CA ASP A 241 4.42 1.05 -7.10
C ASP A 241 4.34 2.45 -6.45
N ILE A 242 5.31 2.77 -5.57
CA ILE A 242 5.37 4.08 -4.92
C ILE A 242 5.64 5.17 -5.95
N GLY A 243 6.63 4.96 -6.82
CA GLY A 243 6.98 5.92 -7.87
C GLY A 243 5.82 6.21 -8.81
N PHE A 244 5.16 5.16 -9.31
CA PHE A 244 3.98 5.28 -10.17
C PHE A 244 2.86 6.06 -9.49
N LYS A 245 2.44 5.66 -8.29
CA LYS A 245 1.33 6.30 -7.57
C LYS A 245 1.60 7.76 -7.23
N THR A 246 2.84 8.09 -6.91
CA THR A 246 3.23 9.45 -6.53
C THR A 246 3.28 10.38 -7.73
N TRP A 247 3.85 9.91 -8.85
CA TRP A 247 4.19 10.79 -9.97
C TRP A 247 3.27 10.67 -11.18
N MET A 248 2.46 9.61 -11.29
CA MET A 248 1.55 9.42 -12.42
C MET A 248 0.55 10.58 -12.59
N PRO A 249 -0.07 11.15 -11.53
CA PRO A 249 -0.93 12.32 -11.69
C PRO A 249 -0.18 13.51 -12.33
N SER A 250 1.03 13.81 -11.84
CA SER A 250 1.86 14.89 -12.40
C SER A 250 2.35 14.60 -13.82
N TYR A 251 2.64 13.32 -14.14
CA TYR A 251 2.99 12.87 -15.48
C TYR A 251 1.85 13.12 -16.48
N LEU A 252 0.62 12.70 -16.11
CA LEU A 252 -0.56 12.91 -16.96
C LEU A 252 -0.83 14.38 -17.21
N GLN A 253 -0.68 15.23 -16.20
CA GLN A 253 -0.82 16.68 -16.35
C GLN A 253 0.28 17.27 -17.24
N SER A 254 1.54 16.86 -17.06
CA SER A 254 2.65 17.41 -17.82
C SER A 254 2.62 17.05 -19.31
N ASN A 255 2.11 15.85 -19.65
CA ASN A 255 2.22 15.32 -21.01
C ASN A 255 0.92 15.42 -21.83
N PHE A 256 -0.25 15.49 -21.17
CA PHE A 256 -1.54 15.38 -21.87
C PHE A 256 -2.51 16.52 -21.56
N MET A 257 -2.17 17.49 -20.69
CA MET A 257 -3.09 18.55 -20.30
C MET A 257 -3.46 19.46 -21.49
N ASP A 258 -2.58 19.65 -22.46
CA ASP A 258 -2.85 20.48 -23.65
C ASP A 258 -3.91 19.84 -24.57
N SER A 259 -3.86 18.49 -24.71
CA SER A 259 -4.84 17.72 -25.48
C SER A 259 -6.07 17.33 -24.67
N CYS A 260 -5.97 17.26 -23.34
CA CYS A 260 -7.01 16.82 -22.41
C CYS A 260 -7.08 17.77 -21.20
N PRO A 261 -7.68 18.97 -21.32
CA PRO A 261 -7.71 19.99 -20.26
C PRO A 261 -8.36 19.52 -18.95
N PHE A 262 -9.25 18.53 -19.00
CA PHE A 262 -9.89 17.95 -17.82
C PHE A 262 -8.87 17.29 -16.87
N LEU A 263 -7.69 16.90 -17.35
CA LEU A 263 -6.64 16.32 -16.51
C LEU A 263 -6.11 17.28 -15.46
N LYS A 264 -6.33 18.57 -15.58
CA LYS A 264 -6.02 19.53 -14.52
C LYS A 264 -6.67 19.14 -13.18
N GLN A 265 -7.86 18.57 -13.23
CA GLN A 265 -8.66 18.18 -12.06
C GLN A 265 -8.74 16.65 -11.88
N TRP A 266 -8.81 15.89 -12.98
CA TRP A 266 -9.09 14.47 -12.96
C TRP A 266 -7.85 13.56 -13.08
N ALA A 267 -6.64 14.12 -13.12
CA ALA A 267 -5.41 13.33 -13.24
C ALA A 267 -5.26 12.31 -12.09
N GLY A 268 -5.67 12.68 -10.87
CA GLY A 268 -5.64 11.76 -9.72
C GLY A 268 -6.51 10.52 -9.92
N LEU A 269 -7.71 10.68 -10.50
CA LEU A 269 -8.59 9.55 -10.85
C LEU A 269 -7.96 8.67 -11.92
N HIS A 270 -7.56 9.27 -13.04
CA HIS A 270 -7.04 8.52 -14.18
C HIS A 270 -5.71 7.82 -13.88
N ALA A 271 -4.89 8.38 -13.00
CA ALA A 271 -3.64 7.75 -12.56
C ALA A 271 -3.84 6.42 -11.84
N VAL A 272 -5.00 6.21 -11.22
CA VAL A 272 -5.22 5.00 -10.41
C VAL A 272 -6.27 4.05 -10.99
N ILE A 273 -7.34 4.55 -11.61
CA ILE A 273 -8.49 3.73 -12.00
C ILE A 273 -8.12 2.64 -13.03
N TRP A 274 -7.36 2.99 -14.06
CA TRP A 274 -6.99 2.04 -15.13
C TRP A 274 -6.06 0.97 -14.63
N HIS A 275 -5.06 1.39 -13.84
CA HIS A 275 -4.13 0.47 -13.22
C HIS A 275 -4.81 -0.50 -12.26
N TYR A 276 -5.70 -0.02 -11.36
CA TYR A 276 -6.42 -0.90 -10.45
C TYR A 276 -7.45 -1.79 -11.14
N ALA A 277 -8.11 -1.32 -12.20
CA ALA A 277 -9.01 -2.15 -12.99
C ALA A 277 -8.25 -3.36 -13.60
N GLY A 278 -7.07 -3.11 -14.18
CA GLY A 278 -6.19 -4.18 -14.64
C GLY A 278 -5.72 -5.09 -13.50
N ALA A 279 -5.29 -4.51 -12.37
CA ALA A 279 -4.77 -5.27 -11.23
C ALA A 279 -5.80 -6.23 -10.64
N VAL A 280 -7.07 -5.85 -10.54
CA VAL A 280 -8.15 -6.74 -10.07
C VAL A 280 -8.25 -7.99 -10.96
N LEU A 281 -8.24 -7.83 -12.29
CA LEU A 281 -8.27 -8.97 -13.22
C LEU A 281 -7.00 -9.82 -13.11
N GLY A 282 -5.85 -9.18 -12.96
CA GLY A 282 -4.56 -9.84 -12.76
C GLY A 282 -4.51 -10.68 -11.48
N VAL A 283 -5.02 -10.16 -10.37
CA VAL A 283 -5.12 -10.88 -9.09
C VAL A 283 -6.05 -12.09 -9.24
N LEU A 284 -7.23 -11.91 -9.83
CA LEU A 284 -8.21 -13.00 -10.00
C LEU A 284 -7.69 -14.10 -10.95
N GLY A 285 -7.05 -13.72 -12.04
CA GLY A 285 -6.43 -14.65 -12.99
C GLY A 285 -5.21 -15.33 -12.37
N GLY A 286 -4.26 -14.56 -11.87
CA GLY A 286 -3.00 -15.05 -11.31
C GLY A 286 -3.19 -16.01 -10.13
N SER A 287 -4.13 -15.73 -9.21
CA SER A 287 -4.44 -16.63 -8.11
C SER A 287 -5.02 -17.97 -8.60
N ARG A 288 -6.00 -17.93 -9.52
CA ARG A 288 -6.60 -19.17 -10.06
C ARG A 288 -5.58 -20.04 -10.81
N PHE A 289 -4.72 -19.41 -11.62
CA PHE A 289 -3.65 -20.14 -12.32
C PHE A 289 -2.62 -20.72 -11.35
N GLY A 290 -2.19 -19.94 -10.36
CA GLY A 290 -1.26 -20.38 -9.32
C GLY A 290 -1.81 -21.58 -8.54
N ASP A 291 -3.04 -21.50 -8.04
CA ASP A 291 -3.65 -22.55 -7.22
C ASP A 291 -3.97 -23.84 -8.00
N ARG A 292 -4.31 -23.73 -9.29
CA ARG A 292 -4.54 -24.90 -10.13
C ARG A 292 -3.25 -25.67 -10.44
N LEU A 293 -2.17 -24.96 -10.72
CA LEU A 293 -0.94 -25.55 -11.22
C LEU A 293 0.08 -25.88 -10.11
N VAL A 294 -0.07 -25.35 -8.89
CA VAL A 294 0.89 -25.57 -7.80
C VAL A 294 1.02 -27.05 -7.42
N ARG A 295 -0.05 -27.82 -7.56
CA ARG A 295 -0.04 -29.26 -7.26
C ARG A 295 0.84 -30.06 -8.22
N THR A 296 0.98 -29.62 -9.46
CA THR A 296 1.80 -30.29 -10.50
C THR A 296 3.15 -29.61 -10.70
N ARG A 297 3.26 -28.32 -10.37
CA ARG A 297 4.47 -27.50 -10.52
C ARG A 297 4.71 -26.65 -9.28
N PRO A 298 5.45 -27.13 -8.27
CA PRO A 298 5.65 -26.39 -7.00
C PRO A 298 6.25 -25.00 -7.17
N GLY A 299 7.00 -24.74 -8.25
CA GLY A 299 7.59 -23.40 -8.51
C GLY A 299 6.70 -22.44 -9.29
N ILE A 300 5.46 -22.81 -9.64
CA ILE A 300 4.59 -22.02 -10.52
C ILE A 300 4.27 -20.63 -10.00
N ARG A 301 4.11 -20.48 -8.70
CA ARG A 301 3.81 -19.17 -8.09
C ARG A 301 4.95 -18.17 -8.31
N LEU A 302 6.19 -18.62 -8.19
CA LEU A 302 7.36 -17.80 -8.46
C LEU A 302 7.49 -17.52 -9.98
N GLU A 303 7.18 -18.50 -10.84
CA GLU A 303 7.16 -18.32 -12.30
C GLU A 303 6.10 -17.30 -12.73
N LEU A 304 4.91 -17.32 -12.13
CA LEU A 304 3.88 -16.29 -12.35
C LEU A 304 4.33 -14.91 -11.86
N GLY A 305 5.08 -14.86 -10.77
CA GLY A 305 5.71 -13.61 -10.29
C GLY A 305 6.71 -13.06 -11.33
N ILE A 306 7.57 -13.90 -11.87
CA ILE A 306 8.53 -13.54 -12.94
C ILE A 306 7.79 -13.04 -14.17
N ALA A 307 6.78 -13.78 -14.63
CA ALA A 307 5.97 -13.43 -15.79
C ALA A 307 5.22 -12.10 -15.53
N GLY A 308 4.68 -11.90 -14.33
CA GLY A 308 3.98 -10.66 -13.92
C GLY A 308 4.88 -9.44 -14.03
N LEU A 309 6.10 -9.49 -13.48
CA LEU A 309 7.05 -8.39 -13.61
C LEU A 309 7.53 -8.21 -15.06
N GLY A 310 7.92 -9.31 -15.73
CA GLY A 310 8.47 -9.26 -17.08
C GLY A 310 7.48 -8.74 -18.12
N LEU A 311 6.24 -9.25 -18.12
CA LEU A 311 5.20 -8.83 -19.07
C LEU A 311 4.64 -7.43 -18.76
N ALA A 312 4.84 -6.90 -17.58
CA ALA A 312 4.50 -5.51 -17.28
C ALA A 312 5.46 -4.49 -17.92
N ILE A 313 6.71 -4.88 -18.22
CA ILE A 313 7.75 -4.00 -18.79
C ILE A 313 7.31 -3.29 -20.07
N PRO A 314 6.83 -4.00 -21.12
CA PRO A 314 6.41 -3.32 -22.34
C PRO A 314 5.28 -2.32 -22.12
N PHE A 315 4.38 -2.57 -21.17
CA PHE A 315 3.31 -1.62 -20.84
C PHE A 315 3.80 -0.38 -20.10
N ILE A 316 4.81 -0.52 -19.22
CA ILE A 316 5.47 0.63 -18.58
C ILE A 316 6.15 1.50 -19.65
N LEU A 317 6.87 0.91 -20.58
CA LEU A 317 7.50 1.63 -21.68
C LEU A 317 6.46 2.29 -22.59
N TRP A 318 5.40 1.56 -22.93
CA TRP A 318 4.33 2.07 -23.80
C TRP A 318 3.62 3.27 -23.15
N MET A 319 3.21 3.20 -21.87
CA MET A 319 2.56 4.33 -21.20
C MET A 319 3.45 5.58 -21.11
N SER A 320 4.78 5.40 -21.01
CA SER A 320 5.74 6.50 -20.87
C SER A 320 6.14 7.15 -22.20
N THR A 321 5.91 6.51 -23.34
CA THR A 321 6.32 6.97 -24.68
C THR A 321 5.18 7.37 -25.59
N THR A 322 3.95 6.93 -25.31
CA THR A 322 2.80 7.21 -26.19
C THR A 322 2.38 8.69 -26.11
N PRO A 323 2.09 9.34 -27.26
CA PRO A 323 1.54 10.69 -27.29
C PRO A 323 0.02 10.72 -27.06
N SER A 324 -0.66 9.58 -27.05
CA SER A 324 -2.11 9.50 -26.89
C SER A 324 -2.51 9.17 -25.46
N PHE A 325 -3.36 10.00 -24.85
CA PHE A 325 -3.91 9.76 -23.53
C PHE A 325 -4.67 8.42 -23.43
N VAL A 326 -5.49 8.08 -24.45
CA VAL A 326 -6.26 6.83 -24.48
C VAL A 326 -5.34 5.61 -24.49
N LEU A 327 -4.28 5.65 -25.31
CA LEU A 327 -3.29 4.55 -25.34
C LEU A 327 -2.48 4.47 -24.04
N CYS A 328 -2.21 5.61 -23.38
CA CYS A 328 -1.60 5.64 -22.06
C CYS A 328 -2.50 4.94 -21.03
N CYS A 329 -3.82 5.19 -21.05
CA CYS A 329 -4.80 4.51 -20.19
C CYS A 329 -4.83 3.00 -20.44
N ALA A 330 -4.82 2.57 -21.71
CA ALA A 330 -4.75 1.15 -22.07
C ALA A 330 -3.45 0.49 -21.60
N ALA A 331 -2.33 1.19 -21.72
CA ALA A 331 -1.04 0.71 -21.21
C ALA A 331 -1.02 0.63 -19.68
N MET A 332 -1.59 1.60 -18.94
CA MET A 332 -1.77 1.53 -17.49
C MET A 332 -2.61 0.32 -17.07
N PHE A 333 -3.66 -0.01 -17.82
CA PHE A 333 -4.48 -1.19 -17.57
C PHE A 333 -3.67 -2.48 -17.75
N GLY A 334 -2.92 -2.61 -18.85
CA GLY A 334 -2.04 -3.75 -19.09
C GLY A 334 -0.94 -3.89 -18.03
N PHE A 335 -0.32 -2.79 -17.63
CA PHE A 335 0.63 -2.75 -16.50
C PHE A 335 -0.02 -3.27 -15.22
N GLY A 336 -1.22 -2.79 -14.88
CA GLY A 336 -1.99 -3.25 -13.72
C GLY A 336 -2.29 -4.75 -13.75
N LEU A 337 -2.71 -5.28 -14.91
CA LEU A 337 -3.03 -6.69 -15.10
C LEU A 337 -1.86 -7.61 -14.72
N PHE A 338 -0.69 -7.34 -15.24
CA PHE A 338 0.50 -8.17 -14.99
C PHE A 338 1.06 -7.94 -13.57
N ARG A 339 1.01 -6.71 -13.06
CA ARG A 339 1.31 -6.45 -11.66
C ARG A 339 0.39 -7.23 -10.71
N GLY A 340 -0.92 -7.27 -10.97
CA GLY A 340 -1.87 -8.03 -10.17
C GLY A 340 -1.57 -9.53 -10.15
N THR A 341 -1.05 -10.09 -11.25
CA THR A 341 -0.57 -11.47 -11.32
C THR A 341 0.61 -11.71 -10.35
N TYR A 342 1.53 -10.76 -10.25
CA TYR A 342 2.60 -10.79 -9.25
C TYR A 342 2.04 -10.71 -7.82
N ASP A 343 1.17 -9.72 -7.55
CA ASP A 343 0.61 -9.45 -6.22
C ASP A 343 -0.11 -10.67 -5.61
N SER A 344 -0.78 -11.48 -6.43
CA SER A 344 -1.49 -12.67 -5.98
C SER A 344 -0.60 -13.85 -5.59
N ASN A 345 0.65 -13.88 -6.05
CA ASN A 345 1.52 -15.05 -5.93
C ASN A 345 2.75 -14.84 -5.03
N PHE A 346 3.24 -13.60 -4.87
CA PHE A 346 4.52 -13.35 -4.18
C PHE A 346 4.50 -13.76 -2.71
N MET A 347 3.40 -13.47 -1.99
CA MET A 347 3.29 -13.80 -0.56
C MET A 347 3.24 -15.32 -0.36
N ALA A 348 2.49 -16.02 -1.21
CA ALA A 348 2.43 -17.48 -1.17
C ALA A 348 3.78 -18.11 -1.48
N SER A 349 4.53 -17.58 -2.49
CA SER A 349 5.90 -18.04 -2.79
C SER A 349 6.86 -17.84 -1.63
N PHE A 350 6.70 -16.77 -0.85
CA PHE A 350 7.50 -16.53 0.35
C PHE A 350 7.19 -17.57 1.44
N PHE A 351 5.92 -17.89 1.65
CA PHE A 351 5.49 -18.87 2.64
C PHE A 351 5.87 -20.31 2.26
N ASP A 352 6.01 -20.61 0.98
CA ASP A 352 6.43 -21.92 0.49
C ASP A 352 7.91 -22.26 0.87
N VAL A 353 8.75 -21.25 1.16
CA VAL A 353 10.19 -21.44 1.44
C VAL A 353 10.60 -21.11 2.87
N ILE A 354 9.75 -20.46 3.66
CA ILE A 354 10.01 -20.05 5.03
C ILE A 354 9.15 -20.86 6.01
N ALA A 355 9.77 -21.38 7.07
CA ALA A 355 9.05 -22.15 8.07
C ALA A 355 7.91 -21.33 8.73
N PRO A 356 6.75 -21.97 9.04
CA PRO A 356 5.53 -21.27 9.53
C PRO A 356 5.74 -20.36 10.75
N ARG A 357 6.68 -20.70 11.64
CA ARG A 357 7.03 -19.90 12.82
C ARG A 357 7.57 -18.51 12.48
N TYR A 358 8.12 -18.32 11.26
CA TYR A 358 8.71 -17.06 10.79
C TYR A 358 7.77 -16.28 9.86
N HIS A 359 6.58 -16.79 9.50
CA HIS A 359 5.71 -16.13 8.50
C HIS A 359 5.38 -14.69 8.87
N ALA A 360 4.91 -14.43 10.11
CA ALA A 360 4.50 -13.08 10.49
C ALA A 360 5.68 -12.10 10.60
N SER A 361 6.74 -12.46 11.31
CA SER A 361 7.94 -11.63 11.47
C SER A 361 8.73 -11.50 10.17
N GLY A 362 8.78 -12.57 9.35
CA GLY A 362 9.41 -12.56 8.04
C GLY A 362 8.72 -11.60 7.07
N VAL A 363 7.38 -11.60 7.02
CA VAL A 363 6.62 -10.60 6.22
C VAL A 363 6.91 -9.19 6.70
N GLY A 364 6.98 -8.95 8.01
CA GLY A 364 7.32 -7.63 8.56
C GLY A 364 8.70 -7.14 8.09
N VAL A 365 9.70 -8.02 8.15
CA VAL A 365 11.06 -7.71 7.67
C VAL A 365 11.09 -7.49 6.16
N MET A 366 10.45 -8.39 5.39
CA MET A 366 10.34 -8.27 3.94
C MET A 366 9.71 -6.95 3.52
N MET A 367 8.61 -6.55 4.16
CA MET A 367 7.93 -5.27 3.90
C MET A 367 8.81 -4.08 4.30
N CYS A 368 9.53 -4.15 5.43
CA CYS A 368 10.47 -3.10 5.85
C CYS A 368 11.52 -2.84 4.76
N VAL A 369 12.21 -3.88 4.31
CA VAL A 369 13.22 -3.78 3.24
C VAL A 369 12.61 -3.22 1.96
N ALA A 370 11.44 -3.72 1.57
CA ALA A 370 10.75 -3.30 0.35
C ALA A 370 10.34 -1.82 0.39
N PHE A 371 9.78 -1.33 1.50
CA PHE A 371 9.40 0.07 1.63
C PHE A 371 10.59 1.01 1.79
N LEU A 372 11.66 0.60 2.49
CA LEU A 372 12.90 1.39 2.59
C LEU A 372 13.52 1.62 1.21
N PHE A 373 13.67 0.56 0.42
CA PHE A 373 14.18 0.69 -0.95
C PHE A 373 13.19 1.43 -1.85
N GLY A 374 11.91 1.04 -1.82
CA GLY A 374 10.86 1.59 -2.67
C GLY A 374 10.62 3.08 -2.45
N SER A 375 10.81 3.56 -1.21
CA SER A 375 10.66 4.98 -0.86
C SER A 375 11.54 5.90 -1.69
N LEU A 376 12.72 5.44 -2.07
CA LEU A 376 13.69 6.21 -2.86
C LEU A 376 13.12 6.65 -4.22
N SER A 377 12.15 5.89 -4.77
CA SER A 377 11.51 6.22 -6.05
C SER A 377 10.88 7.61 -6.06
N SER A 378 10.35 8.07 -4.92
CA SER A 378 9.71 9.37 -4.80
C SER A 378 10.67 10.54 -5.04
N THR A 379 11.95 10.40 -4.68
CA THR A 379 12.99 11.41 -4.91
C THR A 379 13.78 11.15 -6.20
N VAL A 380 14.07 9.87 -6.50
CA VAL A 380 14.91 9.50 -7.65
C VAL A 380 14.21 9.80 -8.98
N LEU A 381 12.91 9.53 -9.10
CA LEU A 381 12.18 9.79 -10.35
C LEU A 381 12.18 11.26 -10.77
N PRO A 382 11.83 12.25 -9.93
CA PRO A 382 11.94 13.65 -10.32
C PRO A 382 13.38 14.12 -10.51
N TRP A 383 14.35 13.49 -9.82
CA TRP A 383 15.77 13.76 -10.08
C TRP A 383 16.19 13.29 -11.49
N ILE A 384 15.78 12.09 -11.92
CA ILE A 384 15.97 11.62 -13.29
C ILE A 384 15.33 12.58 -14.29
N ALA A 385 14.08 13.03 -14.04
CA ALA A 385 13.43 14.00 -14.91
C ALA A 385 14.24 15.28 -15.02
N LYS A 386 14.72 15.82 -13.89
CA LYS A 386 15.50 17.07 -13.83
C LYS A 386 16.81 16.96 -14.60
N THR A 387 17.54 15.85 -14.48
CA THR A 387 18.83 15.61 -15.16
C THR A 387 18.66 15.38 -16.65
N LEU A 388 17.51 14.88 -17.09
CA LEU A 388 17.19 14.60 -18.49
C LEU A 388 16.28 15.65 -19.14
N GLY A 389 16.48 16.93 -18.82
CA GLY A 389 15.80 18.05 -19.45
C GLY A 389 14.36 18.33 -18.96
N GLY A 390 13.99 17.84 -17.78
CA GLY A 390 12.69 18.12 -17.17
C GLY A 390 11.54 17.19 -17.62
N ASN A 391 11.82 16.24 -18.51
CA ASN A 391 10.81 15.36 -19.09
C ASN A 391 10.49 14.17 -18.16
N MET A 392 9.27 14.11 -17.64
CA MET A 392 8.79 13.03 -16.78
C MET A 392 8.66 11.68 -17.49
N SER A 393 8.61 11.65 -18.84
CA SER A 393 8.54 10.40 -19.61
C SER A 393 9.74 9.49 -19.36
N TYR A 394 10.95 10.05 -19.29
CA TYR A 394 12.17 9.28 -18.98
C TYR A 394 12.14 8.69 -17.56
N SER A 395 11.61 9.44 -16.61
CA SER A 395 11.43 8.93 -15.24
C SER A 395 10.46 7.77 -15.18
N MET A 396 9.33 7.90 -15.87
CA MET A 396 8.34 6.80 -15.94
C MET A 396 8.90 5.59 -16.68
N ALA A 397 9.64 5.79 -17.78
CA ALA A 397 10.30 4.71 -18.51
C ALA A 397 11.35 3.97 -17.66
N SER A 398 12.08 4.69 -16.78
CA SER A 398 13.08 4.08 -15.90
C SER A 398 12.50 3.02 -14.95
N LEU A 399 11.20 3.10 -14.62
CA LEU A 399 10.52 2.09 -13.80
C LEU A 399 10.58 0.68 -14.43
N ALA A 400 10.63 0.59 -15.76
CA ALA A 400 10.78 -0.67 -16.49
C ALA A 400 12.09 -1.39 -16.13
N GLY A 401 13.18 -0.64 -15.91
CA GLY A 401 14.46 -1.20 -15.49
C GLY A 401 14.39 -1.90 -14.13
N PHE A 402 13.66 -1.34 -13.16
CA PHE A 402 13.48 -1.96 -11.86
C PHE A 402 12.65 -3.25 -11.95
N TYR A 403 11.63 -3.29 -12.80
CA TYR A 403 10.87 -4.52 -13.04
C TYR A 403 11.72 -5.58 -13.74
N LEU A 404 12.58 -5.18 -14.68
CA LEU A 404 13.53 -6.11 -15.31
C LEU A 404 14.48 -6.70 -14.27
N VAL A 405 15.09 -5.87 -13.43
CA VAL A 405 15.97 -6.35 -12.35
C VAL A 405 15.22 -7.27 -11.39
N GLY A 406 14.01 -6.91 -10.99
CA GLY A 406 13.16 -7.75 -10.14
C GLY A 406 12.85 -9.11 -10.77
N ALA A 407 12.46 -9.13 -12.04
CA ALA A 407 12.20 -10.38 -12.80
C ALA A 407 13.45 -11.26 -12.90
N LEU A 408 14.63 -10.67 -13.17
CA LEU A 408 15.89 -11.39 -13.23
C LEU A 408 16.29 -11.98 -11.87
N ILE A 409 16.15 -11.22 -10.77
CA ILE A 409 16.40 -11.73 -9.41
C ILE A 409 15.52 -12.94 -9.11
N LEU A 410 14.22 -12.86 -9.42
CA LEU A 410 13.29 -13.99 -9.23
C LEU A 410 13.59 -15.17 -10.16
N ALA A 411 14.04 -14.93 -11.40
CA ALA A 411 14.46 -15.98 -12.31
C ALA A 411 15.70 -16.73 -11.79
N VAL A 412 16.69 -16.01 -11.24
CA VAL A 412 17.84 -16.61 -10.56
C VAL A 412 17.39 -17.46 -9.37
N ALA A 413 16.46 -16.95 -8.55
CA ALA A 413 15.90 -17.71 -7.43
C ALA A 413 15.27 -19.03 -7.92
N ARG A 414 14.48 -18.96 -8.99
CA ARG A 414 13.79 -20.13 -9.58
C ARG A 414 14.76 -21.17 -10.11
N CYS A 415 15.79 -20.73 -10.82
CA CYS A 415 16.74 -21.64 -11.47
C CYS A 415 17.77 -22.23 -10.50
N ALA A 416 18.29 -21.42 -9.57
CA ALA A 416 19.45 -21.80 -8.77
C ALA A 416 19.10 -22.32 -7.37
N PHE A 417 18.04 -21.77 -6.73
CA PHE A 417 17.86 -21.95 -5.28
C PHE A 417 16.56 -22.64 -4.88
N LEU A 418 15.47 -22.43 -5.63
CA LEU A 418 14.12 -22.83 -5.22
C LEU A 418 13.99 -24.33 -4.88
N LYS A 419 14.58 -25.22 -5.69
CA LYS A 419 14.49 -26.67 -5.46
C LYS A 419 15.07 -27.06 -4.11
N ARG A 420 16.23 -26.49 -3.74
CA ARG A 420 16.89 -26.75 -2.47
C ARG A 420 16.08 -26.19 -1.31
N ASP A 421 15.63 -24.93 -1.43
CA ASP A 421 14.96 -24.24 -0.35
C ASP A 421 13.55 -24.78 -0.04
N LEU A 422 12.87 -25.39 -1.06
CA LEU A 422 11.62 -26.12 -0.88
C LEU A 422 11.82 -27.49 -0.19
N ALA A 423 12.95 -28.16 -0.41
CA ALA A 423 13.22 -29.44 0.23
C ALA A 423 13.55 -29.29 1.73
N ASP A 424 14.04 -28.11 2.11
CA ASP A 424 14.42 -27.77 3.49
C ASP A 424 13.32 -27.02 4.27
N ALA A 425 12.15 -26.75 3.68
CA ALA A 425 11.05 -25.97 4.28
C ALA A 425 10.06 -26.89 4.98
#